data_b2bb07f192d35fb77a4df5fd0d5e5f8b
#
_entry.id   b2bb07f192d35fb77a4df5fd0d5e5f8b
#
_cell.length_a   1.000
_cell.length_b   1.000
_cell.length_c   1.000
_cell.angle_alpha   90.00
_cell.angle_beta   90.00
_cell.angle_gamma   90.00
#
_symmetry.space_group_name_H-M   'P 1'
#
loop_
_entity.id
_entity.type
_entity.pdbx_description
1 polymer ?
#
loop_
_entity_poly.entity_id
_entity_poly.type
_entity_poly.pdbx_seq_one_letter_code
_entity_poly.pdbx_strand_id
1 'polypeptide(L)'
;AAAAMSKTEPQADGERGAIVNTASVAAFDGQIGQAAYSASKGGVVGMTLPIARDLAAVGIRVNTIAPGLVDTPIYGKGEASEAFKANLARSVLFPNRLGTSEEFASLALEILTNSYMNAETIRMDGGIRMQPK
;
A
#
# COMPACT_ATOMS: atom_id res chain seq x y z
N ALA A 1 -15.05 -9.07 -4.99
CA ALA A 1 -14.52 -8.35 -6.15
C ALA A 1 -14.16 -9.33 -7.28
N ALA A 2 -13.21 -10.26 -7.09
CA ALA A 2 -12.69 -11.17 -8.14
C ALA A 2 -13.79 -11.94 -8.89
N ALA A 3 -14.77 -12.52 -8.18
CA ALA A 3 -15.88 -13.26 -8.80
C ALA A 3 -16.79 -12.38 -9.70
N ALA A 4 -16.86 -11.08 -9.46
CA ALA A 4 -17.58 -10.15 -10.34
C ALA A 4 -16.71 -9.77 -11.53
N MET A 5 -15.44 -9.43 -11.29
CA MET A 5 -14.48 -9.08 -12.34
C MET A 5 -14.28 -10.21 -13.36
N SER A 6 -14.22 -11.47 -12.92
CA SER A 6 -14.04 -12.63 -13.81
C SER A 6 -15.17 -12.84 -14.83
N LYS A 7 -16.31 -12.17 -14.65
CA LYS A 7 -17.47 -12.23 -15.53
C LYS A 7 -17.58 -11.04 -16.50
N THR A 8 -16.68 -10.05 -16.38
CA THR A 8 -16.66 -8.92 -17.31
C THR A 8 -16.02 -9.34 -18.64
N GLU A 9 -16.35 -8.60 -19.72
CA GLU A 9 -15.62 -8.76 -20.97
C GLU A 9 -14.15 -8.37 -20.80
N PRO A 10 -13.21 -9.17 -21.33
CA PRO A 10 -11.80 -8.85 -21.22
C PRO A 10 -11.42 -7.65 -22.09
N GLN A 11 -10.43 -6.89 -21.65
CA GLN A 11 -9.76 -5.89 -22.48
C GLN A 11 -8.91 -6.57 -23.58
N ALA A 12 -8.31 -5.78 -24.46
CA ALA A 12 -7.56 -6.28 -25.62
C ALA A 12 -6.39 -7.21 -25.25
N ASP A 13 -5.80 -7.01 -24.07
CA ASP A 13 -4.71 -7.84 -23.50
C ASP A 13 -5.21 -9.01 -22.65
N GLY A 14 -6.51 -9.19 -22.52
CA GLY A 14 -7.15 -10.22 -21.70
C GLY A 14 -7.42 -9.81 -20.26
N GLU A 15 -7.07 -8.60 -19.84
CA GLU A 15 -7.32 -8.11 -18.49
C GLU A 15 -8.83 -7.92 -18.25
N ARG A 16 -9.29 -8.36 -17.08
CA ARG A 16 -10.66 -8.16 -16.58
C ARG A 16 -10.73 -7.27 -15.34
N GLY A 17 -9.59 -6.95 -14.76
CA GLY A 17 -9.54 -6.05 -13.63
C GLY A 17 -8.24 -6.08 -12.86
N ALA A 18 -8.10 -5.13 -11.95
CA ALA A 18 -6.96 -5.04 -11.05
C ALA A 18 -7.43 -4.82 -9.61
N ILE A 19 -6.71 -5.42 -8.68
CA ILE A 19 -6.91 -5.28 -7.24
C ILE A 19 -5.68 -4.61 -6.65
N VAL A 20 -5.89 -3.56 -5.87
CA VAL A 20 -4.85 -2.88 -5.09
C VAL A 20 -5.18 -3.02 -3.62
N ASN A 21 -4.37 -3.78 -2.89
CA ASN A 21 -4.48 -3.92 -1.44
C ASN A 21 -3.62 -2.87 -0.72
N THR A 22 -3.99 -2.52 0.50
CA THR A 22 -3.22 -1.60 1.34
C THR A 22 -2.64 -2.33 2.54
N ALA A 23 -1.32 -2.55 2.53
CA ALA A 23 -0.55 -3.05 3.67
C ALA A 23 -0.05 -1.88 4.56
N SER A 24 1.18 -1.95 5.01
CA SER A 24 1.91 -0.92 5.74
C SER A 24 3.40 -1.29 5.75
N VAL A 25 4.28 -0.31 5.90
CA VAL A 25 5.70 -0.56 6.22
C VAL A 25 5.87 -1.35 7.52
N ALA A 26 4.90 -1.30 8.43
CA ALA A 26 4.89 -2.12 9.64
C ALA A 26 4.82 -3.63 9.37
N ALA A 27 4.49 -4.04 8.15
CA ALA A 27 4.64 -5.44 7.72
C ALA A 27 6.10 -5.91 7.70
N PHE A 28 7.04 -4.97 7.60
CA PHE A 28 8.49 -5.19 7.48
C PHE A 28 9.26 -4.68 8.71
N ASP A 29 8.93 -3.49 9.16
CA ASP A 29 9.66 -2.74 10.19
C ASP A 29 8.75 -2.47 11.42
N GLY A 30 8.01 -3.47 11.91
CA GLY A 30 7.08 -3.28 13.04
C GLY A 30 7.78 -2.80 14.31
N GLN A 31 7.14 -1.87 15.01
CA GLN A 31 7.63 -1.28 16.25
C GLN A 31 7.17 -2.07 17.48
N ILE A 32 7.74 -1.77 18.65
CA ILE A 32 7.30 -2.31 19.94
C ILE A 32 5.79 -2.07 20.10
N GLY A 33 5.04 -3.12 20.45
CA GLY A 33 3.58 -3.08 20.59
C GLY A 33 2.78 -3.32 19.30
N GLN A 34 3.44 -3.40 18.14
CA GLN A 34 2.77 -3.58 16.85
C GLN A 34 2.67 -5.04 16.36
N ALA A 35 2.90 -6.05 17.21
CA ALA A 35 2.91 -7.45 16.76
C ALA A 35 1.63 -7.86 16.01
N ALA A 36 0.45 -7.56 16.54
CA ALA A 36 -0.83 -7.86 15.89
C ALA A 36 -1.02 -7.05 14.59
N TYR A 37 -0.66 -5.77 14.60
CA TYR A 37 -0.75 -4.92 13.41
C TYR A 37 0.20 -5.40 12.31
N SER A 38 1.46 -5.67 12.67
CA SER A 38 2.46 -6.21 11.75
C SER A 38 2.05 -7.56 11.18
N ALA A 39 1.49 -8.45 12.01
CA ALA A 39 0.95 -9.73 11.54
C ALA A 39 -0.19 -9.54 10.52
N SER A 40 -1.13 -8.63 10.80
CA SER A 40 -2.24 -8.34 9.88
C SER A 40 -1.74 -7.78 8.55
N LYS A 41 -0.81 -6.83 8.57
CA LYS A 41 -0.26 -6.19 7.37
C LYS A 41 0.74 -7.08 6.63
N GLY A 42 1.48 -7.91 7.37
CA GLY A 42 2.32 -8.98 6.82
C GLY A 42 1.48 -10.05 6.10
N GLY A 43 0.29 -10.37 6.62
CA GLY A 43 -0.69 -11.24 5.96
C GLY A 43 -1.13 -10.66 4.62
N VAL A 44 -1.41 -9.35 4.53
CA VAL A 44 -1.75 -8.67 3.27
C VAL A 44 -0.61 -8.76 2.25
N VAL A 45 0.63 -8.54 2.70
CA VAL A 45 1.82 -8.71 1.85
C VAL A 45 1.95 -10.16 1.38
N GLY A 46 1.88 -11.11 2.30
CA GLY A 46 2.07 -12.55 2.01
C GLY A 46 1.02 -13.14 1.06
N MET A 47 -0.23 -12.64 1.09
CA MET A 47 -1.29 -13.12 0.20
C MET A 47 -1.24 -12.51 -1.21
N THR A 48 -0.45 -11.47 -1.46
CA THR A 48 -0.43 -10.76 -2.76
C THR A 48 -0.06 -11.68 -3.91
N LEU A 49 1.07 -12.35 -3.84
CA LEU A 49 1.54 -13.26 -4.90
C LEU A 49 0.64 -14.50 -5.06
N PRO A 50 0.23 -15.23 -4.01
CA PRO A 50 -0.67 -16.37 -4.17
C PRO A 50 -1.99 -15.99 -4.85
N ILE A 51 -2.63 -14.89 -4.44
CA ILE A 51 -3.88 -14.44 -5.07
C ILE A 51 -3.67 -14.02 -6.52
N ALA A 52 -2.56 -13.33 -6.83
CA ALA A 52 -2.23 -13.00 -8.21
C ALA A 52 -2.07 -14.24 -9.09
N ARG A 53 -1.48 -15.32 -8.56
CA ARG A 53 -1.37 -16.61 -9.24
C ARG A 53 -2.72 -17.26 -9.47
N ASP A 54 -3.57 -17.29 -8.43
CA ASP A 54 -4.92 -17.87 -8.53
C ASP A 54 -5.79 -17.14 -9.55
N LEU A 55 -5.64 -15.82 -9.65
CA LEU A 55 -6.48 -14.98 -10.49
C LEU A 55 -5.92 -14.72 -11.91
N ALA A 56 -4.70 -15.14 -12.18
CA ALA A 56 -4.06 -14.97 -13.49
C ALA A 56 -4.87 -15.62 -14.62
N ALA A 57 -5.41 -16.82 -14.38
CA ALA A 57 -6.21 -17.56 -15.36
C ALA A 57 -7.50 -16.83 -15.77
N VAL A 58 -7.98 -15.89 -14.97
CA VAL A 58 -9.18 -15.08 -15.24
C VAL A 58 -8.85 -13.62 -15.55
N GLY A 59 -7.58 -13.29 -15.80
CA GLY A 59 -7.16 -11.97 -16.24
C GLY A 59 -7.29 -10.88 -15.17
N ILE A 60 -7.05 -11.18 -13.90
CA ILE A 60 -7.11 -10.21 -12.82
C ILE A 60 -5.73 -10.07 -12.17
N ARG A 61 -5.22 -8.83 -12.14
CA ARG A 61 -3.96 -8.48 -11.47
C ARG A 61 -4.18 -8.16 -10.00
N VAL A 62 -3.19 -8.44 -9.17
CA VAL A 62 -3.23 -8.14 -7.73
C VAL A 62 -1.89 -7.56 -7.30
N ASN A 63 -1.93 -6.35 -6.77
CA ASN A 63 -0.77 -5.68 -6.19
C ASN A 63 -1.11 -5.13 -4.81
N THR A 64 -0.08 -4.79 -4.07
CA THR A 64 -0.21 -4.22 -2.72
C THR A 64 0.66 -2.99 -2.60
N ILE A 65 0.12 -1.91 -2.03
CA ILE A 65 0.89 -0.76 -1.59
C ILE A 65 1.14 -0.90 -0.09
N ALA A 66 2.39 -0.74 0.33
CA ALA A 66 2.79 -0.65 1.72
C ALA A 66 3.21 0.80 2.04
N PRO A 67 2.27 1.67 2.45
CA PRO A 67 2.58 3.05 2.75
C PRO A 67 3.39 3.18 4.04
N GLY A 68 4.24 4.19 4.08
CA GLY A 68 4.83 4.73 5.29
C GLY A 68 3.89 5.69 6.00
N LEU A 69 4.42 6.86 6.40
CA LEU A 69 3.65 7.91 7.06
C LEU A 69 2.97 8.80 6.01
N VAL A 70 1.66 8.70 5.89
CA VAL A 70 0.85 9.51 4.97
C VAL A 70 -0.06 10.44 5.79
N ASP A 71 -0.05 11.73 5.49
CA ASP A 71 -0.89 12.72 6.17
C ASP A 71 -2.37 12.47 5.84
N THR A 72 -3.10 12.05 6.85
CA THR A 72 -4.51 11.71 6.76
C THR A 72 -5.23 12.20 8.01
N PRO A 73 -6.57 12.29 8.00
CA PRO A 73 -7.35 12.68 9.18
C PRO A 73 -7.08 11.87 10.46
N ILE A 74 -6.40 10.73 10.37
CA ILE A 74 -6.05 9.90 11.54
C ILE A 74 -5.17 10.64 12.56
N TYR A 75 -4.39 11.60 12.11
CA TYR A 75 -3.53 12.42 12.97
C TYR A 75 -4.28 13.57 13.67
N GLY A 76 -5.56 13.77 13.35
CA GLY A 76 -6.35 14.88 13.89
C GLY A 76 -6.02 16.23 13.23
N LYS A 77 -6.36 17.30 13.94
CA LYS A 77 -6.17 18.70 13.50
C LYS A 77 -5.63 19.59 14.63
N GLY A 78 -5.06 20.73 14.29
CA GLY A 78 -4.56 21.74 15.25
C GLY A 78 -3.07 21.63 15.53
N GLU A 79 -2.56 22.57 16.32
CA GLU A 79 -1.10 22.72 16.56
C GLU A 79 -0.42 21.46 17.11
N ALA A 80 -1.08 20.76 18.02
CA ALA A 80 -0.53 19.51 18.58
C ALA A 80 -0.37 18.43 17.51
N SER A 81 -1.31 18.34 16.58
CA SER A 81 -1.24 17.42 15.44
C SER A 81 -0.09 17.82 14.49
N GLU A 82 0.05 19.09 14.18
CA GLU A 82 1.13 19.58 13.31
C GLU A 82 2.52 19.33 13.94
N ALA A 83 2.66 19.60 15.25
CA ALA A 83 3.90 19.30 15.97
C ALA A 83 4.23 17.79 15.98
N PHE A 84 3.22 16.95 16.14
CA PHE A 84 3.37 15.50 16.08
C PHE A 84 3.78 15.03 14.68
N LYS A 85 3.12 15.51 13.63
CA LYS A 85 3.48 15.19 12.24
C LYS A 85 4.89 15.65 11.89
N ALA A 86 5.28 16.86 12.33
CA ALA A 86 6.64 17.37 12.14
C ALA A 86 7.70 16.49 12.83
N ASN A 87 7.39 15.95 14.00
CA ASN A 87 8.28 15.00 14.67
C ASN A 87 8.39 13.67 13.89
N LEU A 88 7.29 13.14 13.42
CA LEU A 88 7.27 11.92 12.59
C LEU A 88 8.06 12.09 11.29
N ALA A 89 7.94 13.27 10.67
CA ALA A 89 8.63 13.60 9.42
C ALA A 89 10.17 13.47 9.51
N ARG A 90 10.75 13.63 10.69
CA ARG A 90 12.20 13.47 10.93
C ARG A 90 12.71 12.05 10.67
N SER A 91 11.82 11.06 10.73
CA SER A 91 12.16 9.66 10.44
C SER A 91 12.07 9.31 8.95
N VAL A 92 11.51 10.19 8.14
CA VAL A 92 11.44 10.03 6.67
C VAL A 92 12.77 10.48 6.07
N LEU A 93 13.35 9.63 5.22
CA LEU A 93 14.68 9.91 4.66
C LEU A 93 14.64 11.11 3.70
N PHE A 94 13.74 11.09 2.73
CA PHE A 94 13.48 12.20 1.80
C PHE A 94 12.16 11.94 1.03
N PRO A 95 11.34 12.99 0.85
CA PRO A 95 11.42 14.33 1.46
C PRO A 95 11.08 14.27 2.95
N ASN A 96 11.65 15.18 3.77
CA ASN A 96 11.46 15.19 5.22
C ASN A 96 10.07 15.71 5.62
N ARG A 97 9.04 15.02 5.18
CA ARG A 97 7.62 15.25 5.45
C ARG A 97 6.82 13.95 5.36
N LEU A 98 5.60 13.97 5.82
CA LEU A 98 4.66 12.89 5.52
C LEU A 98 4.30 12.91 4.03
N GLY A 99 4.00 11.74 3.47
CA GLY A 99 3.41 11.63 2.15
C GLY A 99 1.99 12.22 2.12
N THR A 100 1.48 12.52 0.94
CA THR A 100 0.11 13.02 0.77
C THR A 100 -0.83 11.92 0.26
N SER A 101 -2.13 12.14 0.43
CA SER A 101 -3.15 11.24 -0.12
C SER A 101 -3.09 11.18 -1.64
N GLU A 102 -2.73 12.30 -2.29
CA GLU A 102 -2.59 12.41 -3.73
C GLU A 102 -1.40 11.58 -4.25
N GLU A 103 -0.29 11.54 -3.51
CA GLU A 103 0.86 10.69 -3.85
C GLU A 103 0.49 9.21 -3.76
N PHE A 104 -0.28 8.82 -2.74
CA PHE A 104 -0.81 7.46 -2.64
C PHE A 104 -1.75 7.15 -3.82
N ALA A 105 -2.67 8.05 -4.13
CA ALA A 105 -3.62 7.90 -5.24
C ALA A 105 -2.91 7.80 -6.60
N SER A 106 -1.84 8.57 -6.80
CA SER A 106 -1.02 8.52 -8.01
C SER A 106 -0.41 7.14 -8.23
N LEU A 107 0.18 6.53 -7.19
CA LEU A 107 0.71 5.18 -7.28
C LEU A 107 -0.39 4.13 -7.49
N ALA A 108 -1.52 4.28 -6.80
CA ALA A 108 -2.67 3.38 -6.99
C ALA A 108 -3.19 3.45 -8.43
N LEU A 109 -3.28 4.66 -9.00
CA LEU A 109 -3.68 4.85 -10.39
C LEU A 109 -2.69 4.21 -11.36
N GLU A 110 -1.38 4.39 -11.16
CA GLU A 110 -0.34 3.72 -11.95
C GLU A 110 -0.52 2.20 -11.93
N ILE A 111 -0.72 1.60 -10.76
CA ILE A 111 -0.95 0.16 -10.63
C ILE A 111 -2.22 -0.27 -11.38
N LEU A 112 -3.28 0.53 -11.35
CA LEU A 112 -4.55 0.21 -12.01
C LEU A 112 -4.46 0.32 -13.52
N THR A 113 -3.67 1.25 -14.06
CA THR A 113 -3.58 1.55 -15.50
C THR A 113 -2.43 0.85 -16.21
N ASN A 114 -1.39 0.45 -15.50
CA ASN A 114 -0.24 -0.25 -16.05
C ASN A 114 -0.44 -1.77 -15.98
N SER A 115 -0.88 -2.37 -17.07
CA SER A 115 -1.23 -3.80 -17.14
C SER A 115 -0.04 -4.74 -16.91
N TYR A 116 1.21 -4.25 -16.96
CA TYR A 116 2.39 -5.07 -16.68
C TYR A 116 2.76 -5.14 -15.19
N MET A 117 2.09 -4.37 -14.34
CA MET A 117 2.28 -4.43 -12.88
C MET A 117 1.38 -5.49 -12.26
N ASN A 118 1.97 -6.60 -11.81
CA ASN A 118 1.23 -7.69 -11.18
C ASN A 118 2.06 -8.38 -10.09
N ALA A 119 1.39 -8.87 -9.06
CA ALA A 119 1.96 -9.67 -7.96
C ALA A 119 3.00 -8.95 -7.09
N GLU A 120 3.04 -7.62 -7.12
CA GLU A 120 4.07 -6.84 -6.44
C GLU A 120 3.56 -6.17 -5.15
N THR A 121 4.45 -6.01 -4.19
CA THR A 121 4.24 -5.17 -3.02
C THR A 121 5.19 -3.98 -3.06
N ILE A 122 4.64 -2.79 -3.20
CA ILE A 122 5.40 -1.56 -3.38
C ILE A 122 5.40 -0.75 -2.08
N ARG A 123 6.57 -0.50 -1.50
CA ARG A 123 6.72 0.45 -0.39
C ARG A 123 6.66 1.88 -0.94
N MET A 124 5.73 2.68 -0.40
CA MET A 124 5.61 4.11 -0.69
C MET A 124 5.81 4.88 0.62
N ASP A 125 7.04 5.19 0.97
CA ASP A 125 7.39 5.52 2.34
C ASP A 125 8.48 6.61 2.53
N GLY A 126 8.90 7.29 1.45
CA GLY A 126 9.96 8.29 1.53
C GLY A 126 11.29 7.74 2.07
N GLY A 127 11.51 6.43 1.97
CA GLY A 127 12.71 5.75 2.46
C GLY A 127 12.74 5.50 3.95
N ILE A 128 11.62 5.65 4.68
CA ILE A 128 11.58 5.38 6.12
C ILE A 128 11.94 3.92 6.42
N ARG A 129 12.70 3.72 7.49
CA ARG A 129 12.85 2.45 8.18
C ARG A 129 12.51 2.70 9.63
N MET A 130 11.38 2.13 10.07
CA MET A 130 10.83 2.44 11.40
C MET A 130 11.78 1.93 12.48
N GLN A 131 12.11 2.82 13.40
CA GLN A 131 12.92 2.44 14.56
C GLN A 131 12.05 1.62 15.53
N PRO A 132 12.66 0.80 16.42
CA PRO A 132 11.90 -0.04 17.37
C PRO A 132 10.97 0.74 18.30
N LYS A 133 11.28 2.03 18.53
CA LYS A 133 10.49 2.96 19.36
C LYS A 133 10.18 4.22 18.59
#